data_5cf8bfbd678ed1161814587dffa92a96
#
_entry.id   5cf8bfbd678ed1161814587dffa92a96
#
_cell.length_a   1.000
_cell.length_b   1.000
_cell.length_c   1.000
_cell.angle_alpha   90.00
_cell.angle_beta   90.00
_cell.angle_gamma   90.00
#
_symmetry.space_group_name_H-M   'P 1'
#
loop_
_entity.id
_entity.type
_entity.pdbx_description
1 polymer ?
#
loop_
_entity_poly.entity_id
_entity_poly.type
_entity_poly.pdbx_seq_one_letter_code
_entity_poly.pdbx_strand_id
1 'polypeptide(L)'
;MKNAKLSAVFATALLLAGCDREATLHAGLEEDQANLVMAALLDAGIGCHKSAGEEGTWNVSVDESRFAEAVNLLERAGLPRRPHRGIGEVFKKTGMISSPSEERIRFMDALAQDLAKTISGIEGVVDARVHVVLPENDPFARHAMPSSAAVAIRSRWDADLTEIVPSVKGLVKNAIEGLSAEKIMVTIFRDSPPKGK
;
A
#
# COMPACT_ATOMS: atom_id res chain seq x y z
N MET A 1 -18.87 -0.22 66.25
CA MET A 1 -19.77 -0.56 65.13
C MET A 1 -19.74 0.44 63.94
N LYS A 2 -19.05 1.60 64.06
CA LYS A 2 -18.94 2.58 62.94
C LYS A 2 -17.85 2.24 61.92
N ASN A 3 -16.79 1.50 62.30
CA ASN A 3 -15.63 1.24 61.45
C ASN A 3 -15.82 0.04 60.51
N ALA A 4 -16.78 -0.87 60.78
CA ALA A 4 -17.07 -2.02 59.90
C ALA A 4 -17.85 -1.65 58.66
N LYS A 5 -18.62 -0.56 58.67
CA LYS A 5 -19.38 -0.10 57.49
C LYS A 5 -18.52 0.66 56.49
N LEU A 6 -17.43 1.31 56.95
CA LEU A 6 -16.50 2.04 56.08
C LEU A 6 -15.57 1.08 55.29
N SER A 7 -15.17 -0.06 55.89
CA SER A 7 -14.39 -1.12 55.21
C SER A 7 -15.17 -1.83 54.12
N ALA A 8 -16.48 -2.03 54.26
CA ALA A 8 -17.32 -2.67 53.26
C ALA A 8 -17.50 -1.82 51.98
N VAL A 9 -17.57 -0.48 52.13
CA VAL A 9 -17.68 0.42 50.96
C VAL A 9 -16.37 0.52 50.15
N PHE A 10 -15.23 0.41 50.83
CA PHE A 10 -13.92 0.45 50.18
C PHE A 10 -13.61 -0.85 49.43
N ALA A 11 -14.11 -2.01 49.89
CA ALA A 11 -13.95 -3.31 49.23
C ALA A 11 -14.81 -3.44 47.95
N THR A 12 -15.96 -2.75 47.90
CA THR A 12 -16.86 -2.82 46.71
C THR A 12 -16.38 -1.92 45.56
N ALA A 13 -15.56 -0.89 45.82
CA ALA A 13 -15.01 -0.01 44.80
C ALA A 13 -13.84 -0.61 43.99
N LEU A 14 -13.24 -1.69 44.49
CA LEU A 14 -12.04 -2.32 43.84
C LEU A 14 -12.40 -3.35 42.77
N LEU A 15 -13.68 -3.68 42.58
CA LEU A 15 -14.14 -4.71 41.63
C LEU A 15 -14.53 -4.16 40.22
N LEU A 16 -14.37 -2.84 40.02
CA LEU A 16 -14.68 -2.18 38.75
C LEU A 16 -13.43 -1.86 37.88
N ALA A 17 -12.28 -2.42 38.21
CA ALA A 17 -11.17 -2.45 37.27
C ALA A 17 -11.51 -3.49 36.19
N GLY A 18 -12.38 -3.11 35.26
CA GLY A 18 -12.58 -3.85 34.02
C GLY A 18 -11.21 -3.92 33.36
N CYS A 19 -10.61 -5.12 33.29
CA CYS A 19 -9.48 -5.36 32.41
C CYS A 19 -10.00 -5.13 30.99
N ASP A 20 -9.70 -3.98 30.41
CA ASP A 20 -9.77 -3.78 28.97
C ASP A 20 -8.79 -4.78 28.36
N ARG A 21 -9.30 -5.93 27.94
CA ARG A 21 -8.50 -6.92 27.23
C ARG A 21 -8.30 -6.42 25.82
N GLU A 22 -7.08 -6.01 25.53
CA GLU A 22 -6.68 -5.70 24.16
C GLU A 22 -6.46 -7.00 23.37
N ALA A 23 -7.04 -7.06 22.19
CA ALA A 23 -6.80 -8.11 21.22
C ALA A 23 -6.00 -7.56 20.05
N THR A 24 -4.91 -8.22 19.69
CA THR A 24 -4.12 -7.84 18.51
C THR A 24 -4.92 -8.13 17.25
N LEU A 25 -5.25 -7.08 16.51
CA LEU A 25 -6.02 -7.17 15.29
C LEU A 25 -5.13 -7.51 14.09
N HIS A 26 -3.98 -6.85 14.01
CA HIS A 26 -2.94 -7.12 13.01
C HIS A 26 -1.56 -6.97 13.64
N ALA A 27 -0.64 -7.86 13.24
CA ALA A 27 0.76 -7.83 13.65
C ALA A 27 1.68 -7.75 12.41
N GLY A 28 2.88 -7.20 12.60
CA GLY A 28 3.90 -7.17 11.56
C GLY A 28 3.62 -6.21 10.40
N LEU A 29 2.87 -5.14 10.64
CA LEU A 29 2.54 -4.15 9.63
C LEU A 29 3.70 -3.17 9.41
N GLU A 30 3.91 -2.76 8.17
CA GLU A 30 4.70 -1.56 7.88
C GLU A 30 4.02 -0.32 8.46
N GLU A 31 4.78 0.73 8.77
CA GLU A 31 4.25 1.91 9.47
C GLU A 31 3.07 2.55 8.73
N ASP A 32 3.18 2.70 7.42
CA ASP A 32 2.12 3.28 6.60
C ASP A 32 0.84 2.46 6.64
N GLN A 33 0.96 1.11 6.63
CA GLN A 33 -0.19 0.22 6.72
C GLN A 33 -0.84 0.29 8.11
N ALA A 34 -0.04 0.32 9.17
CA ALA A 34 -0.53 0.47 10.53
C ALA A 34 -1.29 1.80 10.70
N ASN A 35 -0.75 2.89 10.16
CA ASN A 35 -1.40 4.21 10.20
C ASN A 35 -2.72 4.23 9.41
N LEU A 36 -2.79 3.58 8.24
CA LEU A 36 -4.03 3.46 7.47
C LEU A 36 -5.11 2.66 8.21
N VAL A 37 -4.71 1.55 8.83
CA VAL A 37 -5.61 0.72 9.65
C VAL A 37 -6.14 1.52 10.83
N MET A 38 -5.26 2.22 11.56
CA MET A 38 -5.67 3.06 12.69
C MET A 38 -6.62 4.18 12.26
N ALA A 39 -6.32 4.88 11.18
CA ALA A 39 -7.18 5.95 10.67
C ALA A 39 -8.60 5.44 10.37
N ALA A 40 -8.71 4.29 9.70
CA ALA A 40 -10.01 3.69 9.37
C ALA A 40 -10.80 3.28 10.64
N LEU A 41 -10.13 2.76 11.66
CA LEU A 41 -10.75 2.38 12.93
C LEU A 41 -11.23 3.61 13.71
N LEU A 42 -10.38 4.62 13.84
CA LEU A 42 -10.68 5.86 14.56
C LEU A 42 -11.82 6.64 13.89
N ASP A 43 -11.85 6.70 12.56
CA ASP A 43 -12.93 7.33 11.79
C ASP A 43 -14.29 6.65 12.04
N ALA A 44 -14.27 5.34 12.34
CA ALA A 44 -15.45 4.58 12.72
C ALA A 44 -15.76 4.61 14.23
N GLY A 45 -14.99 5.36 15.03
CA GLY A 45 -15.15 5.44 16.47
C GLY A 45 -14.70 4.18 17.22
N ILE A 46 -13.83 3.36 16.61
CA ILE A 46 -13.23 2.19 17.25
C ILE A 46 -11.87 2.61 17.81
N GLY A 47 -11.74 2.60 19.16
CA GLY A 47 -10.46 2.83 19.82
C GLY A 47 -9.44 1.77 19.44
N CYS A 48 -8.22 2.16 19.10
CA CYS A 48 -7.15 1.25 18.75
C CYS A 48 -5.80 1.72 19.29
N HIS A 49 -4.88 0.80 19.49
CA HIS A 49 -3.54 1.06 19.98
C HIS A 49 -2.48 0.53 19.02
N LYS A 50 -1.40 1.31 18.84
CA LYS A 50 -0.25 0.93 18.00
C LYS A 50 0.94 0.62 18.90
N SER A 51 1.51 -0.56 18.76
CA SER A 51 2.71 -1.00 19.50
C SER A 51 3.80 -1.45 18.54
N ALA A 52 5.06 -1.33 18.97
CA ALA A 52 6.19 -1.81 18.19
C ALA A 52 6.15 -3.36 18.11
N GLY A 53 6.36 -3.87 16.90
CA GLY A 53 6.56 -5.28 16.61
C GLY A 53 8.04 -5.62 16.43
N GLU A 54 8.31 -6.79 15.86
CA GLU A 54 9.66 -7.23 15.53
C GLU A 54 10.19 -6.54 14.26
N GLU A 55 11.51 -6.41 14.14
CA GLU A 55 12.20 -5.91 12.93
C GLU A 55 11.68 -4.56 12.39
N GLY A 56 11.24 -3.65 13.28
CA GLY A 56 10.75 -2.33 12.86
C GLY A 56 9.33 -2.33 12.30
N THR A 57 8.58 -3.40 12.52
CA THR A 57 7.16 -3.49 12.19
C THR A 57 6.28 -2.94 13.31
N TRP A 58 4.97 -2.89 13.06
CA TRP A 58 3.97 -2.39 14.00
C TRP A 58 2.81 -3.35 14.16
N ASN A 59 2.30 -3.42 15.39
CA ASN A 59 1.08 -4.15 15.72
C ASN A 59 -0.03 -3.15 16.01
N VAL A 60 -1.25 -3.49 15.61
CA VAL A 60 -2.46 -2.73 15.94
C VAL A 60 -3.38 -3.60 16.74
N SER A 61 -3.79 -3.13 17.92
CA SER A 61 -4.72 -3.80 18.83
C SER A 61 -5.98 -2.95 19.02
N VAL A 62 -7.07 -3.62 19.39
CA VAL A 62 -8.36 -3.02 19.73
C VAL A 62 -8.90 -3.69 21.00
N ASP A 63 -9.90 -3.09 21.61
CA ASP A 63 -10.66 -3.76 22.67
C ASP A 63 -11.28 -5.07 22.18
N GLU A 64 -11.14 -6.15 22.96
CA GLU A 64 -11.65 -7.49 22.61
C GLU A 64 -13.15 -7.46 22.29
N SER A 65 -13.91 -6.62 22.97
CA SER A 65 -15.34 -6.44 22.74
C SER A 65 -15.69 -5.86 21.37
N ARG A 66 -14.78 -5.09 20.78
CA ARG A 66 -14.92 -4.44 19.46
C ARG A 66 -14.18 -5.18 18.33
N PHE A 67 -13.50 -6.29 18.63
CA PHE A 67 -12.64 -7.01 17.68
C PHE A 67 -13.39 -7.43 16.41
N ALA A 68 -14.55 -8.07 16.55
CA ALA A 68 -15.34 -8.52 15.40
C ALA A 68 -15.83 -7.35 14.52
N GLU A 69 -16.19 -6.22 15.13
CA GLU A 69 -16.59 -5.03 14.41
C GLU A 69 -15.41 -4.42 13.63
N ALA A 70 -14.24 -4.37 14.27
CA ALA A 70 -13.00 -3.89 13.66
C ALA A 70 -12.60 -4.73 12.44
N VAL A 71 -12.63 -6.07 12.57
CA VAL A 71 -12.35 -6.99 11.45
C VAL A 71 -13.29 -6.72 10.28
N ASN A 72 -14.60 -6.71 10.51
CA ASN A 72 -15.59 -6.48 9.47
C ASN A 72 -15.44 -5.11 8.79
N LEU A 73 -15.06 -4.09 9.53
CA LEU A 73 -14.79 -2.75 9.00
C LEU A 73 -13.58 -2.79 8.06
N LEU A 74 -12.46 -3.37 8.53
CA LEU A 74 -11.22 -3.42 7.76
C LEU A 74 -11.36 -4.29 6.51
N GLU A 75 -12.07 -5.40 6.56
CA GLU A 75 -12.36 -6.23 5.39
C GLU A 75 -13.12 -5.43 4.32
N ARG A 76 -14.16 -4.68 4.72
CA ARG A 76 -14.91 -3.81 3.79
C ARG A 76 -14.06 -2.68 3.22
N ALA A 77 -13.12 -2.17 3.99
CA ALA A 77 -12.18 -1.15 3.58
C ALA A 77 -11.01 -1.70 2.74
N GLY A 78 -10.86 -3.04 2.64
CA GLY A 78 -9.72 -3.68 1.98
C GLY A 78 -8.39 -3.40 2.69
N LEU A 79 -8.41 -3.32 4.02
CA LEU A 79 -7.23 -3.04 4.86
C LEU A 79 -6.86 -4.25 5.73
N PRO A 80 -5.58 -4.44 6.05
CA PRO A 80 -4.44 -3.75 5.45
C PRO A 80 -4.30 -4.08 3.96
N ARG A 81 -3.78 -3.14 3.18
CA ARG A 81 -3.51 -3.41 1.77
C ARG A 81 -2.42 -4.47 1.67
N ARG A 82 -2.70 -5.54 0.95
CA ARG A 82 -1.68 -6.56 0.70
C ARG A 82 -0.54 -5.93 -0.10
N PRO A 83 0.72 -6.06 0.35
CA PRO A 83 1.84 -5.61 -0.45
C PRO A 83 1.77 -6.33 -1.80
N HIS A 84 1.82 -5.58 -2.87
CA HIS A 84 1.90 -6.16 -4.20
C HIS A 84 3.32 -6.68 -4.37
N ARG A 85 3.47 -8.00 -4.37
CA ARG A 85 4.73 -8.61 -4.78
C ARG A 85 4.89 -8.36 -6.27
N GLY A 86 5.85 -7.52 -6.62
CA GLY A 86 6.22 -7.30 -8.01
C GLY A 86 6.77 -8.57 -8.65
N ILE A 87 6.78 -8.62 -9.97
CA ILE A 87 7.36 -9.76 -10.73
C ILE A 87 8.80 -9.99 -10.30
N GLY A 88 9.58 -8.93 -10.05
CA GLY A 88 10.97 -9.00 -9.58
C GLY A 88 11.13 -9.68 -8.22
N GLU A 89 10.11 -9.66 -7.35
CA GLU A 89 10.16 -10.36 -6.08
C GLU A 89 10.04 -11.88 -6.23
N VAL A 90 9.24 -12.32 -7.20
CA VAL A 90 9.12 -13.75 -7.56
C VAL A 90 10.43 -14.28 -8.14
N PHE A 91 11.17 -13.44 -8.86
CA PHE A 91 12.47 -13.74 -9.47
C PHE A 91 13.65 -13.26 -8.62
N LYS A 92 13.49 -13.14 -7.30
CA LYS A 92 14.63 -12.87 -6.40
C LYS A 92 15.71 -13.92 -6.59
N LYS A 93 16.96 -13.45 -6.61
CA LYS A 93 18.13 -14.29 -6.82
C LYS A 93 18.22 -15.38 -5.75
N THR A 94 17.93 -16.62 -6.12
CA THR A 94 18.03 -17.81 -5.25
C THR A 94 19.28 -18.65 -5.59
N GLY A 95 20.38 -18.00 -6.00
CA GLY A 95 21.62 -18.72 -6.32
C GLY A 95 22.68 -17.83 -6.95
N MET A 96 23.84 -18.44 -7.26
CA MET A 96 24.97 -17.72 -7.86
C MET A 96 24.85 -17.48 -9.37
N ILE A 97 23.95 -18.19 -10.07
CA ILE A 97 23.80 -18.15 -11.52
C ILE A 97 22.37 -17.72 -11.83
N SER A 98 22.19 -16.59 -12.52
CA SER A 98 20.90 -16.15 -13.07
C SER A 98 20.87 -16.46 -14.58
N SER A 99 19.72 -16.80 -15.09
CA SER A 99 19.54 -16.88 -16.55
C SER A 99 19.40 -15.46 -17.16
N PRO A 100 19.78 -15.25 -18.42
CA PRO A 100 19.57 -13.96 -19.09
C PRO A 100 18.11 -13.49 -19.05
N SER A 101 17.15 -14.40 -19.11
CA SER A 101 15.72 -14.10 -19.00
C SER A 101 15.34 -13.60 -17.61
N GLU A 102 15.90 -14.16 -16.54
CA GLU A 102 15.66 -13.68 -15.16
C GLU A 102 16.26 -12.30 -14.93
N GLU A 103 17.44 -12.02 -15.48
CA GLU A 103 18.07 -10.69 -15.39
C GLU A 103 17.23 -9.65 -16.11
N ARG A 104 16.69 -9.99 -17.28
CA ARG A 104 15.80 -9.12 -18.05
C ARG A 104 14.51 -8.82 -17.30
N ILE A 105 13.86 -9.81 -16.69
CA ILE A 105 12.64 -9.63 -15.89
C ILE A 105 12.91 -8.72 -14.71
N ARG A 106 14.03 -8.90 -13.99
CA ARG A 106 14.43 -8.02 -12.88
C ARG A 106 14.72 -6.61 -13.34
N PHE A 107 15.38 -6.44 -14.48
CA PHE A 107 15.63 -5.12 -15.06
C PHE A 107 14.32 -4.39 -15.39
N MET A 108 13.37 -5.08 -16.04
CA MET A 108 12.05 -4.51 -16.35
C MET A 108 11.29 -4.11 -15.10
N ASP A 109 11.30 -4.94 -14.07
CA ASP A 109 10.64 -4.66 -12.79
C ASP A 109 11.28 -3.46 -12.09
N ALA A 110 12.60 -3.41 -12.02
CA ALA A 110 13.33 -2.29 -11.43
C ALA A 110 13.05 -0.97 -12.18
N LEU A 111 13.06 -0.99 -13.50
CA LEU A 111 12.74 0.17 -14.34
C LEU A 111 11.29 0.65 -14.13
N ALA A 112 10.35 -0.30 -14.08
CA ALA A 112 8.93 0.01 -13.82
C ALA A 112 8.73 0.64 -12.44
N GLN A 113 9.41 0.13 -11.41
CA GLN A 113 9.34 0.67 -10.05
C GLN A 113 9.98 2.07 -9.96
N ASP A 114 11.12 2.30 -10.60
CA ASP A 114 11.78 3.61 -10.61
C ASP A 114 10.93 4.68 -11.31
N LEU A 115 10.35 4.33 -12.45
CA LEU A 115 9.38 5.20 -13.14
C LEU A 115 8.15 5.48 -12.29
N ALA A 116 7.58 4.45 -11.65
CA ALA A 116 6.43 4.59 -10.76
C ALA A 116 6.75 5.53 -9.59
N LYS A 117 7.92 5.38 -8.97
CA LYS A 117 8.40 6.26 -7.90
C LYS A 117 8.56 7.72 -8.36
N THR A 118 9.13 7.93 -9.54
CA THR A 118 9.31 9.26 -10.12
C THR A 118 7.96 9.94 -10.38
N ILE A 119 6.99 9.20 -10.95
CA ILE A 119 5.64 9.71 -11.23
C ILE A 119 4.87 9.97 -9.93
N SER A 120 5.03 9.13 -8.92
CA SER A 120 4.41 9.32 -7.60
C SER A 120 4.94 10.56 -6.87
N GLY A 121 6.11 11.07 -7.23
CA GLY A 121 6.66 12.33 -6.72
C GLY A 121 6.02 13.60 -7.29
N ILE A 122 5.15 13.48 -8.29
CA ILE A 122 4.46 14.62 -8.90
C ILE A 122 3.32 15.08 -7.97
N GLU A 123 3.20 16.40 -7.78
CA GLU A 123 2.14 16.97 -6.96
C GLU A 123 0.75 16.56 -7.45
N GLY A 124 -0.11 16.14 -6.52
CA GLY A 124 -1.46 15.64 -6.79
C GLY A 124 -1.53 14.15 -7.11
N VAL A 125 -0.41 13.48 -7.36
CA VAL A 125 -0.35 12.02 -7.51
C VAL A 125 -0.27 11.38 -6.13
N VAL A 126 -1.16 10.43 -5.84
CA VAL A 126 -1.19 9.65 -4.59
C VAL A 126 -0.37 8.37 -4.75
N ASP A 127 -0.46 7.74 -5.91
CA ASP A 127 0.22 6.49 -6.23
C ASP A 127 0.33 6.35 -7.75
N ALA A 128 1.38 5.71 -8.23
CA ALA A 128 1.52 5.39 -9.64
C ALA A 128 2.03 3.95 -9.81
N ARG A 129 1.60 3.32 -10.91
CA ARG A 129 2.10 2.01 -11.33
C ARG A 129 2.45 2.06 -12.79
N VAL A 130 3.57 1.48 -13.12
CA VAL A 130 4.07 1.37 -14.49
C VAL A 130 4.25 -0.10 -14.85
N HIS A 131 3.68 -0.49 -15.96
CA HIS A 131 3.89 -1.79 -16.56
C HIS A 131 4.64 -1.62 -17.86
N VAL A 132 5.75 -2.30 -18.00
CA VAL A 132 6.64 -2.22 -19.15
C VAL A 132 6.69 -3.57 -19.84
N VAL A 133 6.58 -3.55 -21.15
CA VAL A 133 6.80 -4.72 -22.00
C VAL A 133 7.94 -4.44 -22.96
N LEU A 134 9.05 -5.17 -22.80
CA LEU A 134 10.21 -5.15 -23.67
C LEU A 134 10.26 -6.50 -24.42
N PRO A 135 9.78 -6.56 -25.65
CA PRO A 135 9.80 -7.82 -26.40
C PRO A 135 11.23 -8.28 -26.68
N GLU A 136 11.43 -9.59 -26.71
CA GLU A 136 12.66 -10.15 -27.24
C GLU A 136 12.62 -10.02 -28.77
N ASN A 137 13.50 -9.21 -29.30
CA ASN A 137 13.64 -9.10 -30.73
C ASN A 137 14.60 -10.20 -31.23
N ASP A 138 14.08 -11.13 -32.03
CA ASP A 138 14.91 -12.09 -32.76
C ASP A 138 15.73 -11.32 -33.80
N PRO A 139 17.08 -11.41 -33.80
CA PRO A 139 17.93 -10.77 -34.80
C PRO A 139 17.58 -11.16 -36.23
N PHE A 140 16.90 -12.29 -36.44
CA PHE A 140 16.47 -12.80 -37.73
C PHE A 140 15.02 -12.45 -38.08
N ALA A 141 14.27 -11.83 -37.15
CA ALA A 141 12.91 -11.41 -37.42
C ALA A 141 12.88 -10.24 -38.44
N ARG A 142 11.98 -10.32 -39.41
CA ARG A 142 11.81 -9.27 -40.42
C ARG A 142 11.30 -7.93 -39.83
N HIS A 143 10.67 -7.98 -38.68
CA HIS A 143 10.14 -6.81 -37.98
C HIS A 143 10.40 -6.96 -36.48
N ALA A 144 11.03 -5.92 -35.90
CA ALA A 144 11.17 -5.83 -34.45
C ALA A 144 9.80 -5.54 -33.82
N MET A 145 9.45 -6.25 -32.77
CA MET A 145 8.26 -5.95 -31.99
C MET A 145 8.52 -4.69 -31.15
N PRO A 146 7.64 -3.66 -31.20
CA PRO A 146 7.86 -2.44 -30.44
C PRO A 146 7.63 -2.66 -28.95
N SER A 147 8.39 -1.95 -28.12
CA SER A 147 8.13 -1.83 -26.69
C SER A 147 6.79 -1.16 -26.43
N SER A 148 6.17 -1.45 -25.30
CA SER A 148 4.94 -0.77 -24.86
C SER A 148 4.95 -0.54 -23.36
N ALA A 149 4.18 0.46 -22.91
CA ALA A 149 4.04 0.76 -21.50
C ALA A 149 2.60 1.18 -21.15
N ALA A 150 2.18 0.81 -19.95
CA ALA A 150 0.93 1.28 -19.37
C ALA A 150 1.21 1.94 -18.01
N VAL A 151 0.70 3.15 -17.82
CA VAL A 151 0.85 3.93 -16.59
C VAL A 151 -0.52 4.12 -15.97
N ALA A 152 -0.71 3.62 -14.76
CA ALA A 152 -1.89 3.87 -13.94
C ALA A 152 -1.52 4.87 -12.85
N ILE A 153 -2.21 6.01 -12.82
CA ILE A 153 -1.99 7.09 -11.85
C ILE A 153 -3.23 7.20 -10.98
N ARG A 154 -3.06 7.14 -9.67
CA ARG A 154 -4.10 7.51 -8.73
C ARG A 154 -3.87 8.94 -8.27
N SER A 155 -4.85 9.82 -8.50
CA SER A 155 -4.77 11.23 -8.14
C SER A 155 -5.59 11.54 -6.90
N ARG A 156 -5.20 12.59 -6.18
CA ARG A 156 -6.07 13.21 -5.19
C ARG A 156 -7.39 13.63 -5.83
N TRP A 157 -8.45 13.65 -5.02
CA TRP A 157 -9.80 14.01 -5.46
C TRP A 157 -9.90 15.46 -6.00
N ASP A 158 -9.06 16.36 -5.50
CA ASP A 158 -9.00 17.80 -5.82
C ASP A 158 -7.97 18.16 -6.90
N ALA A 159 -7.18 17.17 -7.35
CA ALA A 159 -6.14 17.39 -8.36
C ALA A 159 -6.63 17.06 -9.78
N ASP A 160 -6.40 17.97 -10.71
CA ASP A 160 -6.52 17.70 -12.15
C ASP A 160 -5.14 17.46 -12.75
N LEU A 161 -4.89 16.23 -13.13
CA LEU A 161 -3.61 15.81 -13.70
C LEU A 161 -3.66 15.63 -15.23
N THR A 162 -4.70 16.14 -15.88
CA THR A 162 -4.87 15.97 -17.35
C THR A 162 -3.71 16.60 -18.11
N GLU A 163 -3.22 17.76 -17.67
CA GLU A 163 -2.16 18.50 -18.33
C GLU A 163 -0.77 17.84 -18.23
N ILE A 164 -0.54 16.99 -17.22
CA ILE A 164 0.75 16.32 -17.05
C ILE A 164 0.89 15.05 -17.91
N VAL A 165 -0.20 14.54 -18.50
CA VAL A 165 -0.19 13.31 -19.29
C VAL A 165 0.85 13.32 -20.41
N PRO A 166 1.02 14.40 -21.21
CA PRO A 166 2.07 14.47 -22.22
C PRO A 166 3.48 14.38 -21.62
N SER A 167 3.70 15.02 -20.47
CA SER A 167 4.99 15.01 -19.77
C SER A 167 5.31 13.61 -19.22
N VAL A 168 4.33 12.93 -18.64
CA VAL A 168 4.48 11.52 -18.19
C VAL A 168 4.78 10.61 -19.38
N LYS A 169 4.08 10.77 -20.50
CA LYS A 169 4.40 10.00 -21.72
C LYS A 169 5.82 10.29 -22.22
N GLY A 170 6.26 11.55 -22.19
CA GLY A 170 7.61 11.95 -22.54
C GLY A 170 8.66 11.30 -21.66
N LEU A 171 8.45 11.31 -20.33
CA LEU A 171 9.32 10.68 -19.36
C LEU A 171 9.47 9.18 -19.66
N VAL A 172 8.35 8.47 -19.77
CA VAL A 172 8.34 7.01 -19.99
C VAL A 172 8.95 6.65 -21.34
N LYS A 173 8.64 7.42 -22.39
CA LYS A 173 9.22 7.23 -23.74
C LYS A 173 10.74 7.30 -23.71
N ASN A 174 11.29 8.30 -23.02
CA ASN A 174 12.74 8.52 -23.00
C ASN A 174 13.49 7.56 -22.05
N ALA A 175 12.79 6.90 -21.15
CA ALA A 175 13.36 5.91 -20.23
C ALA A 175 13.41 4.50 -20.82
N ILE A 176 12.66 4.22 -21.87
CA ILE A 176 12.49 2.87 -22.41
C ILE A 176 12.92 2.84 -23.89
N GLU A 177 13.92 2.03 -24.18
CA GLU A 177 14.43 1.87 -25.54
C GLU A 177 13.37 1.29 -26.49
N GLY A 178 13.28 1.84 -27.69
CA GLY A 178 12.34 1.39 -28.72
C GLY A 178 10.87 1.68 -28.43
N LEU A 179 10.56 2.50 -27.41
CA LEU A 179 9.20 2.86 -27.06
C LEU A 179 8.74 4.14 -27.81
N SER A 180 7.64 4.04 -28.54
CA SER A 180 6.98 5.19 -29.16
C SER A 180 5.85 5.74 -28.28
N ALA A 181 5.52 7.03 -28.42
CA ALA A 181 4.50 7.69 -27.60
C ALA A 181 3.11 7.08 -27.79
N GLU A 182 2.81 6.54 -28.97
CA GLU A 182 1.54 5.88 -29.32
C GLU A 182 1.36 4.54 -28.59
N LYS A 183 2.46 3.93 -28.14
CA LYS A 183 2.48 2.66 -27.38
C LYS A 183 2.48 2.89 -25.88
N ILE A 184 2.27 4.13 -25.43
CA ILE A 184 2.15 4.47 -24.01
C ILE A 184 0.70 4.83 -23.70
N MET A 185 0.06 4.02 -22.85
CA MET A 185 -1.24 4.32 -22.30
C MET A 185 -1.06 4.95 -20.91
N VAL A 186 -1.69 6.07 -20.65
CA VAL A 186 -1.75 6.70 -19.31
C VAL A 186 -3.21 6.79 -18.90
N THR A 187 -3.53 6.23 -17.75
CA THR A 187 -4.88 6.25 -17.17
C THR A 187 -4.83 6.87 -15.79
N ILE A 188 -5.70 7.86 -15.53
CA ILE A 188 -5.81 8.54 -14.24
C ILE A 188 -7.08 8.06 -13.54
N PHE A 189 -6.92 7.56 -12.31
CA PHE A 189 -7.98 7.18 -11.40
C PHE A 189 -8.06 8.24 -10.29
N ARG A 190 -9.14 8.99 -10.23
CA ARG A 190 -9.34 10.03 -9.22
C ARG A 190 -9.91 9.42 -7.94
N ASP A 191 -9.32 9.73 -6.80
CA ASP A 191 -9.87 9.35 -5.50
C ASP A 191 -11.21 10.06 -5.24
N SER A 192 -12.04 9.46 -4.42
CA SER A 192 -13.27 10.12 -3.97
C SER A 192 -12.97 11.18 -2.92
N PRO A 193 -13.75 12.28 -2.83
CA PRO A 193 -13.60 13.24 -1.76
C PRO A 193 -13.78 12.56 -0.40
N PRO A 194 -13.09 13.03 0.66
CA PRO A 194 -13.29 12.54 2.00
C PRO A 194 -14.77 12.71 2.37
N LYS A 195 -15.37 11.65 2.93
CA LYS A 195 -16.75 11.75 3.44
C LYS A 195 -16.76 12.82 4.54
N GLY A 196 -17.41 13.94 4.25
CA GLY A 196 -17.63 14.99 5.23
C GLY A 196 -18.32 14.40 6.47
N LYS A 197 -17.89 14.88 7.65
CA LYS A 197 -18.59 14.66 8.92
C LYS A 197 -19.91 15.35 8.90
#